data_98768ba9257e198336c1df2bb7c9958f
#
_entry.id   98768ba9257e198336c1df2bb7c9958f
#
_cell.length_a   1.000
_cell.length_b   1.000
_cell.length_c   1.000
_cell.angle_alpha   90.00
_cell.angle_beta   90.00
_cell.angle_gamma   90.00
#
_symmetry.space_group_name_H-M   'P 1'
#
loop_
_entity.id
_entity.type
_entity.pdbx_description
1 polymer ?
#
loop_
_entity_poly.entity_id
_entity_poly.type
_entity_poly.pdbx_seq_one_letter_code
_entity_poly.pdbx_strand_id
1 'polypeptide(L)'
;FRRFGGTLMHRTAFSGATTGQQLLYALDEQVRAHEVAGLVTKYEHWEFLGAVLDDEGVCRGIVAQDLKTEEIRAFRGDATIMATGGPGIIFGKTTNSVINTGSAASIVYQQGASYANGEMIQIHPTAIPGDDKNRLMSESARGEGGRVWTYKDGKPWYFLEEKYPAYGNLVPRDIATREIFDVCVNQKLGINGENMVYLDLSHKDPHELDIKLGGIIEIYEKFVGDDPRKLPMKIFPAVHYSMGGLWVDYDQMTEIPGLFAAGECDYSQHGANRLGANSLLSAIYGGMVAGPNAVKYIKGLKKHAEDLPEEIFSRRVKEEQEKWEAILKMDGTENA
;
A
#
# COMPACT_ATOMS: atom_id res chain seq x y z
N PHE A 1 0.54 2.39 -23.17
CA PHE A 1 1.62 3.00 -22.37
C PHE A 1 1.35 4.48 -22.11
N ARG A 2 1.74 5.00 -20.92
CA ARG A 2 1.55 6.38 -20.47
C ARG A 2 2.83 6.98 -19.91
N ARG A 3 2.83 8.33 -19.82
CA ARG A 3 3.79 9.08 -19.01
C ARG A 3 3.24 9.28 -17.60
N PHE A 4 4.13 9.18 -16.61
CA PHE A 4 3.85 9.58 -15.24
C PHE A 4 4.84 10.64 -14.77
N GLY A 5 4.59 11.25 -13.61
CA GLY A 5 5.46 12.26 -13.04
C GLY A 5 6.92 11.79 -12.91
N GLY A 6 7.85 12.66 -13.26
CA GLY A 6 9.28 12.37 -13.29
C GLY A 6 9.77 11.64 -14.54
N THR A 7 8.91 11.37 -15.54
CA THR A 7 9.31 10.73 -16.79
C THR A 7 8.73 11.42 -18.01
N LEU A 8 9.57 11.61 -19.01
CA LEU A 8 9.19 12.18 -20.30
C LEU A 8 8.86 11.11 -21.35
N MET A 9 9.03 9.83 -21.01
CA MET A 9 8.83 8.69 -21.92
C MET A 9 7.57 7.90 -21.56
N HIS A 10 6.92 7.33 -22.56
CA HIS A 10 5.78 6.40 -22.39
C HIS A 10 6.30 5.03 -21.97
N ARG A 11 6.52 4.79 -20.68
CA ARG A 11 7.04 3.53 -20.14
C ARG A 11 6.06 2.75 -19.26
N THR A 12 4.99 3.37 -18.81
CA THR A 12 4.03 2.74 -17.90
C THR A 12 2.99 1.97 -18.67
N ALA A 13 2.99 0.64 -18.54
CA ALA A 13 1.92 -0.22 -19.04
C ALA A 13 0.70 -0.14 -18.10
N PHE A 14 -0.50 -0.18 -18.65
CA PHE A 14 -1.74 -0.08 -17.90
C PHE A 14 -2.90 -0.76 -18.64
N SER A 15 -3.95 -1.08 -17.88
CA SER A 15 -5.25 -1.55 -18.36
C SER A 15 -6.35 -0.61 -17.84
N GLY A 16 -6.46 0.56 -18.45
CA GLY A 16 -7.42 1.60 -18.03
C GLY A 16 -7.24 2.04 -16.57
N ALA A 17 -8.33 2.46 -15.95
CA ALA A 17 -8.39 2.88 -14.54
C ALA A 17 -8.31 1.70 -13.56
N THR A 18 -8.52 0.48 -14.04
CA THR A 18 -8.66 -0.74 -13.23
C THR A 18 -7.44 -1.66 -13.31
N THR A 19 -6.26 -1.14 -13.65
CA THR A 19 -5.03 -1.93 -13.81
C THR A 19 -4.76 -2.84 -12.62
N GLY A 20 -4.83 -2.32 -11.38
CA GLY A 20 -4.63 -3.12 -10.16
C GLY A 20 -5.69 -4.21 -9.99
N GLN A 21 -6.95 -3.89 -10.29
CA GLN A 21 -8.06 -4.85 -10.22
C GLN A 21 -7.89 -5.97 -11.25
N GLN A 22 -7.47 -5.67 -12.47
CA GLN A 22 -7.23 -6.69 -13.49
C GLN A 22 -6.09 -7.64 -13.10
N LEU A 23 -5.01 -7.11 -12.54
CA LEU A 23 -3.92 -7.93 -11.99
C LEU A 23 -4.40 -8.82 -10.85
N LEU A 24 -5.20 -8.26 -9.94
CA LEU A 24 -5.75 -9.03 -8.82
C LEU A 24 -6.67 -10.15 -9.30
N TYR A 25 -7.55 -9.89 -10.26
CA TYR A 25 -8.44 -10.92 -10.82
C TYR A 25 -7.66 -12.05 -11.50
N ALA A 26 -6.65 -11.71 -12.29
CA ALA A 26 -5.82 -12.71 -12.95
C ALA A 26 -5.08 -13.61 -11.95
N LEU A 27 -4.59 -13.05 -10.84
CA LEU A 27 -3.90 -13.82 -9.80
C LEU A 27 -4.90 -14.62 -8.94
N ASP A 28 -6.05 -14.06 -8.58
CA ASP A 28 -7.09 -14.76 -7.82
C ASP A 28 -7.64 -15.97 -8.61
N GLU A 29 -7.80 -15.83 -9.92
CA GLU A 29 -8.22 -16.94 -10.78
C GLU A 29 -7.23 -18.12 -10.69
N GLN A 30 -5.91 -17.84 -10.72
CA GLN A 30 -4.89 -18.90 -10.55
C GLN A 30 -4.93 -19.51 -9.15
N VAL A 31 -5.09 -18.71 -8.10
CA VAL A 31 -5.22 -19.20 -6.72
C VAL A 31 -6.46 -20.11 -6.61
N ARG A 32 -7.60 -19.73 -7.17
CA ARG A 32 -8.82 -20.55 -7.19
C ARG A 32 -8.63 -21.86 -7.93
N ALA A 33 -7.89 -21.88 -9.03
CA ALA A 33 -7.58 -23.13 -9.73
C ALA A 33 -6.79 -24.09 -8.84
N HIS A 34 -5.82 -23.58 -8.08
CA HIS A 34 -5.06 -24.38 -7.11
C HIS A 34 -5.88 -24.79 -5.89
N GLU A 35 -6.82 -23.98 -5.45
CA GLU A 35 -7.77 -24.30 -4.37
C GLU A 35 -8.66 -25.48 -4.78
N VAL A 36 -9.23 -25.46 -6.00
CA VAL A 36 -10.01 -26.57 -6.56
C VAL A 36 -9.19 -27.84 -6.68
N ALA A 37 -7.89 -27.74 -6.99
CA ALA A 37 -6.97 -28.87 -7.03
C ALA A 37 -6.56 -29.40 -5.63
N GLY A 38 -7.03 -28.78 -4.54
CA GLY A 38 -6.69 -29.15 -3.15
C GLY A 38 -5.27 -28.77 -2.73
N LEU A 39 -4.60 -27.88 -3.47
CA LEU A 39 -3.24 -27.43 -3.19
C LEU A 39 -3.20 -26.14 -2.36
N VAL A 40 -4.32 -25.44 -2.24
CA VAL A 40 -4.46 -24.20 -1.49
C VAL A 40 -5.68 -24.28 -0.60
N THR A 41 -5.53 -23.85 0.65
CA THR A 41 -6.64 -23.62 1.58
C THR A 41 -6.66 -22.15 1.96
N LYS A 42 -7.80 -21.48 1.80
CA LYS A 42 -7.99 -20.10 2.20
C LYS A 42 -8.62 -20.00 3.58
N TYR A 43 -8.07 -19.12 4.40
CA TYR A 43 -8.57 -18.75 5.72
C TYR A 43 -8.97 -17.27 5.71
N GLU A 44 -10.19 -17.00 5.28
CA GLU A 44 -10.75 -15.65 5.21
C GLU A 44 -11.29 -15.24 6.58
N HIS A 45 -11.20 -13.94 6.92
CA HIS A 45 -11.59 -13.38 8.22
C HIS A 45 -10.76 -13.92 9.40
N TRP A 46 -9.49 -14.16 9.17
CA TRP A 46 -8.52 -14.48 10.21
C TRP A 46 -7.54 -13.34 10.39
N GLU A 47 -7.25 -12.99 11.64
CA GLU A 47 -6.27 -11.98 12.00
C GLU A 47 -4.96 -12.65 12.43
N PHE A 48 -3.85 -12.19 11.88
CA PHE A 48 -2.51 -12.63 12.26
C PHE A 48 -2.14 -12.11 13.64
N LEU A 49 -1.79 -13.00 14.58
CA LEU A 49 -1.38 -12.65 15.93
C LEU A 49 0.13 -12.84 16.19
N GLY A 50 0.82 -13.59 15.35
CA GLY A 50 2.26 -13.75 15.47
C GLY A 50 2.84 -14.93 14.73
N ALA A 51 4.16 -14.91 14.54
CA ALA A 51 4.91 -16.08 14.09
C ALA A 51 5.09 -17.07 15.25
N VAL A 52 5.09 -18.37 14.91
CA VAL A 52 5.52 -19.43 15.82
C VAL A 52 7.01 -19.62 15.62
N LEU A 53 7.81 -19.27 16.63
CA LEU A 53 9.27 -19.45 16.60
C LEU A 53 9.63 -20.65 17.46
N ASP A 54 10.51 -21.52 16.94
CA ASP A 54 11.10 -22.59 17.75
C ASP A 54 12.23 -22.06 18.66
N ASP A 55 12.83 -22.93 19.45
CA ASP A 55 13.88 -22.54 20.40
C ASP A 55 15.17 -22.06 19.72
N GLU A 56 15.32 -22.29 18.42
CA GLU A 56 16.41 -21.77 17.58
C GLU A 56 16.04 -20.43 16.90
N GLY A 57 14.83 -19.91 17.12
CA GLY A 57 14.32 -18.68 16.52
C GLY A 57 13.87 -18.85 15.08
N VAL A 58 13.64 -20.07 14.59
CA VAL A 58 13.17 -20.36 13.24
C VAL A 58 11.64 -20.28 13.19
N CYS A 59 11.11 -19.62 12.18
CA CYS A 59 9.67 -19.54 11.95
C CYS A 59 9.12 -20.91 11.50
N ARG A 60 8.15 -21.43 12.23
CA ARG A 60 7.51 -22.73 12.02
C ARG A 60 6.02 -22.65 11.74
N GLY A 61 5.56 -21.48 11.43
CA GLY A 61 4.17 -21.18 11.16
C GLY A 61 3.69 -19.90 11.84
N ILE A 62 2.38 -19.81 12.02
CA ILE A 62 1.76 -18.61 12.57
C ILE A 62 0.69 -18.97 13.61
N VAL A 63 0.32 -18.01 14.46
CA VAL A 63 -0.90 -18.00 15.24
C VAL A 63 -1.81 -16.93 14.67
N ALA A 64 -3.08 -17.29 14.49
CA ALA A 64 -4.10 -16.37 14.00
C ALA A 64 -5.43 -16.60 14.74
N GLN A 65 -6.30 -15.59 14.72
CA GLN A 65 -7.61 -15.61 15.31
C GLN A 65 -8.69 -15.56 14.23
N ASP A 66 -9.67 -16.45 14.33
CA ASP A 66 -10.90 -16.38 13.54
C ASP A 66 -11.78 -15.23 14.07
N LEU A 67 -11.98 -14.18 13.26
CA LEU A 67 -12.77 -13.01 13.65
C LEU A 67 -14.29 -13.27 13.77
N LYS A 68 -14.76 -14.49 13.44
CA LYS A 68 -16.17 -14.88 13.58
C LYS A 68 -16.43 -15.66 14.85
N THR A 69 -15.48 -16.51 15.24
CA THR A 69 -15.62 -17.44 16.39
C THR A 69 -14.74 -17.07 17.56
N GLU A 70 -13.79 -16.13 17.35
CA GLU A 70 -12.75 -15.72 18.30
C GLU A 70 -11.76 -16.86 18.65
N GLU A 71 -11.81 -17.97 17.93
CA GLU A 71 -10.86 -19.07 18.09
C GLU A 71 -9.44 -18.63 17.73
N ILE A 72 -8.49 -18.84 18.65
CA ILE A 72 -7.06 -18.64 18.40
C ILE A 72 -6.44 -20.02 18.09
N ARG A 73 -5.78 -20.10 16.92
CA ARG A 73 -5.20 -21.36 16.44
C ARG A 73 -3.81 -21.15 15.84
N ALA A 74 -2.95 -22.15 16.03
CA ALA A 74 -1.68 -22.22 15.33
C ALA A 74 -1.83 -22.91 13.96
N PHE A 75 -1.13 -22.43 12.97
CA PHE A 75 -0.98 -23.02 11.65
C PHE A 75 0.49 -23.37 11.44
N ARG A 76 0.78 -24.67 11.26
CA ARG A 76 2.11 -25.17 10.99
C ARG A 76 2.53 -24.82 9.57
N GLY A 77 3.78 -24.44 9.38
CA GLY A 77 4.32 -24.14 8.07
C GLY A 77 5.85 -24.10 8.08
N ASP A 78 6.45 -24.71 7.08
CA ASP A 78 7.91 -24.75 6.90
C ASP A 78 8.48 -23.42 6.44
N ALA A 79 7.66 -22.59 5.83
CA ALA A 79 7.97 -21.20 5.49
C ALA A 79 6.71 -20.35 5.58
N THR A 80 6.86 -19.10 5.98
CA THR A 80 5.79 -18.09 6.03
C THR A 80 6.16 -16.91 5.15
N ILE A 81 5.25 -16.45 4.31
CA ILE A 81 5.44 -15.25 3.48
C ILE A 81 4.46 -14.18 3.94
N MET A 82 4.99 -13.06 4.46
CA MET A 82 4.23 -11.87 4.80
C MET A 82 3.94 -11.06 3.54
N ALA A 83 2.66 -10.82 3.24
CA ALA A 83 2.21 -10.00 2.12
C ALA A 83 1.09 -9.05 2.58
N THR A 84 1.29 -8.41 3.74
CA THR A 84 0.27 -7.70 4.52
C THR A 84 0.08 -6.24 4.13
N GLY A 85 0.76 -5.78 3.08
CA GLY A 85 0.66 -4.40 2.59
C GLY A 85 1.30 -3.37 3.50
N GLY A 86 1.13 -2.10 3.15
CA GLY A 86 1.78 -0.98 3.81
C GLY A 86 0.91 -0.33 4.90
N PRO A 87 1.52 0.22 5.97
CA PRO A 87 0.85 0.76 7.14
C PRO A 87 0.46 2.23 7.01
N GLY A 88 0.05 2.69 5.82
CA GLY A 88 -0.17 4.12 5.55
C GLY A 88 -1.11 4.83 6.52
N ILE A 89 -2.07 4.10 7.13
CA ILE A 89 -3.07 4.67 8.06
C ILE A 89 -2.45 5.21 9.35
N ILE A 90 -1.29 4.72 9.78
CA ILE A 90 -0.62 5.22 11.00
C ILE A 90 -0.18 6.69 10.88
N PHE A 91 -0.10 7.21 9.66
CA PHE A 91 0.22 8.61 9.37
C PHE A 91 -1.03 9.47 9.15
N GLY A 92 -2.22 8.97 9.47
CA GLY A 92 -3.51 9.64 9.30
C GLY A 92 -4.26 9.23 8.03
N LYS A 93 -5.07 10.14 7.48
CA LYS A 93 -5.84 9.84 6.27
C LYS A 93 -4.94 9.49 5.10
N THR A 94 -5.15 8.31 4.54
CA THR A 94 -4.34 7.74 3.46
C THR A 94 -5.20 7.33 2.27
N THR A 95 -4.58 7.15 1.11
CA THR A 95 -5.21 6.52 -0.06
C THR A 95 -5.18 4.99 0.01
N ASN A 96 -4.42 4.40 0.96
CA ASN A 96 -4.35 2.96 1.15
C ASN A 96 -5.64 2.39 1.73
N SER A 97 -5.75 1.07 1.75
CA SER A 97 -6.81 0.38 2.49
C SER A 97 -6.69 0.66 4.00
N VAL A 98 -7.80 0.92 4.67
CA VAL A 98 -7.84 1.11 6.12
C VAL A 98 -7.70 -0.20 6.89
N ILE A 99 -7.80 -1.35 6.22
CA ILE A 99 -7.58 -2.68 6.79
C ILE A 99 -6.09 -2.94 7.04
N ASN A 100 -5.21 -2.33 6.23
CA ASN A 100 -3.77 -2.48 6.36
C ASN A 100 -3.24 -1.54 7.46
N THR A 101 -3.32 -1.98 8.69
CA THR A 101 -2.97 -1.18 9.88
C THR A 101 -1.47 -1.20 10.22
N GLY A 102 -0.69 -2.11 9.64
CA GLY A 102 0.71 -2.34 9.98
C GLY A 102 0.90 -3.26 11.19
N SER A 103 -0.18 -3.74 11.82
CA SER A 103 -0.11 -4.61 13.01
C SER A 103 0.73 -5.86 12.77
N ALA A 104 0.54 -6.53 11.64
CA ALA A 104 1.29 -7.75 11.33
C ALA A 104 2.80 -7.52 11.23
N ALA A 105 3.24 -6.45 10.55
CA ALA A 105 4.66 -6.09 10.48
C ALA A 105 5.21 -5.68 11.87
N SER A 106 4.41 -4.94 12.66
CA SER A 106 4.77 -4.58 14.04
C SER A 106 4.95 -5.80 14.93
N ILE A 107 4.09 -6.80 14.82
CA ILE A 107 4.18 -8.03 15.62
C ILE A 107 5.48 -8.77 15.32
N VAL A 108 5.81 -9.01 14.05
CA VAL A 108 7.05 -9.72 13.72
C VAL A 108 8.30 -8.87 14.01
N TYR A 109 8.22 -7.54 13.95
CA TYR A 109 9.27 -6.66 14.44
C TYR A 109 9.52 -6.87 15.94
N GLN A 110 8.48 -6.95 16.75
CA GLN A 110 8.60 -7.23 18.19
C GLN A 110 9.13 -8.66 18.47
N GLN A 111 9.01 -9.56 17.51
CA GLN A 111 9.55 -10.93 17.58
C GLN A 111 10.99 -11.04 17.06
N GLY A 112 11.62 -9.94 16.63
CA GLY A 112 13.04 -9.87 16.29
C GLY A 112 13.35 -9.63 14.81
N ALA A 113 12.35 -9.47 13.94
CA ALA A 113 12.60 -9.00 12.58
C ALA A 113 12.97 -7.51 12.60
N SER A 114 13.89 -7.08 11.74
CA SER A 114 14.20 -5.66 11.58
C SER A 114 13.15 -4.95 10.71
N TYR A 115 12.91 -3.68 11.01
CA TYR A 115 12.10 -2.78 10.21
C TYR A 115 12.98 -1.65 9.66
N ALA A 116 13.08 -1.53 8.36
CA ALA A 116 14.00 -0.60 7.70
C ALA A 116 13.26 0.53 7.00
N ASN A 117 13.87 1.72 6.98
CA ASN A 117 13.38 2.91 6.28
C ASN A 117 11.95 3.34 6.63
N GLY A 118 11.51 3.13 7.88
CA GLY A 118 10.14 3.42 8.33
C GLY A 118 9.71 4.87 8.15
N GLU A 119 10.67 5.81 8.08
CA GLU A 119 10.46 7.22 7.80
C GLU A 119 10.21 7.52 6.31
N MET A 120 10.46 6.57 5.42
CA MET A 120 10.33 6.75 3.97
C MET A 120 8.89 6.53 3.52
N ILE A 121 8.07 7.56 3.66
CA ILE A 121 6.65 7.55 3.26
C ILE A 121 6.45 8.43 2.04
N GLN A 122 5.87 7.87 0.99
CA GLN A 122 5.51 8.65 -0.20
C GLN A 122 4.16 9.32 -0.03
N ILE A 123 4.15 10.62 -0.26
CA ILE A 123 2.94 11.41 -0.38
C ILE A 123 2.56 11.52 -1.86
N HIS A 124 1.32 11.17 -2.22
CA HIS A 124 0.82 11.37 -3.58
C HIS A 124 0.29 12.80 -3.73
N PRO A 125 0.70 13.54 -4.76
CA PRO A 125 0.32 14.96 -4.90
C PRO A 125 -1.15 15.17 -5.23
N THR A 126 -1.81 14.21 -5.85
CA THR A 126 -3.18 14.34 -6.35
C THR A 126 -4.10 13.32 -5.68
N ALA A 127 -4.45 13.55 -4.42
CA ALA A 127 -5.52 12.83 -3.76
C ALA A 127 -6.79 13.67 -3.70
N ILE A 128 -7.93 13.02 -3.68
CA ILE A 128 -9.24 13.60 -3.46
C ILE A 128 -9.50 13.53 -1.96
N PRO A 129 -9.57 14.65 -1.23
CA PRO A 129 -9.90 14.63 0.19
C PRO A 129 -11.27 14.00 0.44
N GLY A 130 -11.40 13.23 1.50
CA GLY A 130 -12.64 12.61 1.95
C GLY A 130 -12.74 12.59 3.45
N ASP A 131 -13.95 12.43 4.00
CA ASP A 131 -14.20 12.46 5.43
C ASP A 131 -13.65 11.23 6.15
N ASP A 132 -13.79 10.06 5.54
CA ASP A 132 -13.34 8.77 6.03
C ASP A 132 -11.87 8.50 5.70
N LYS A 133 -11.51 8.62 4.41
CA LYS A 133 -10.17 8.43 3.88
C LYS A 133 -9.96 9.27 2.62
N ASN A 134 -8.72 9.44 2.22
CA ASN A 134 -8.41 10.06 0.93
C ASN A 134 -8.54 9.03 -0.21
N ARG A 135 -8.92 9.50 -1.39
CA ARG A 135 -9.00 8.68 -2.59
C ARG A 135 -7.96 9.12 -3.60
N LEU A 136 -7.42 8.17 -4.33
CA LEU A 136 -6.39 8.48 -5.31
C LEU A 136 -7.03 9.09 -6.57
N MET A 137 -6.63 10.32 -6.92
CA MET A 137 -6.76 10.80 -8.29
C MET A 137 -5.53 10.35 -9.07
N SER A 138 -5.75 9.51 -10.06
CA SER A 138 -4.67 8.91 -10.84
C SER A 138 -3.72 9.96 -11.43
N GLU A 139 -2.43 9.69 -11.34
CA GLU A 139 -1.39 10.49 -11.98
C GLU A 139 -1.54 10.58 -13.51
N SER A 140 -2.32 9.68 -14.11
CA SER A 140 -2.70 9.74 -15.52
C SER A 140 -3.41 11.04 -15.89
N ALA A 141 -4.16 11.66 -14.97
CA ALA A 141 -4.80 12.95 -15.22
C ALA A 141 -3.77 14.03 -15.57
N ARG A 142 -2.65 14.10 -14.82
CA ARG A 142 -1.53 15.00 -15.17
C ARG A 142 -0.80 14.53 -16.44
N GLY A 143 -0.65 13.21 -16.59
CA GLY A 143 -0.01 12.59 -17.74
C GLY A 143 -0.68 12.90 -19.08
N GLU A 144 -2.00 13.01 -19.09
CA GLU A 144 -2.81 13.34 -20.26
C GLU A 144 -3.05 14.87 -20.41
N GLY A 145 -2.33 15.68 -19.67
CA GLY A 145 -2.31 17.13 -19.83
C GLY A 145 -3.13 17.90 -18.80
N GLY A 146 -3.52 17.28 -17.70
CA GLY A 146 -4.16 17.98 -16.59
C GLY A 146 -3.23 19.01 -15.95
N ARG A 147 -3.77 20.21 -15.72
CA ARG A 147 -3.03 21.39 -15.24
C ARG A 147 -3.34 21.63 -13.76
N VAL A 148 -2.29 21.79 -12.95
CA VAL A 148 -2.43 22.10 -11.52
C VAL A 148 -2.31 23.61 -11.33
N TRP A 149 -3.29 24.22 -10.67
CA TRP A 149 -3.30 25.67 -10.47
C TRP A 149 -4.16 26.10 -9.25
N THR A 150 -3.99 27.32 -8.83
CA THR A 150 -4.82 28.02 -7.83
C THR A 150 -4.99 29.48 -8.21
N TYR A 151 -5.74 30.26 -7.39
CA TYR A 151 -5.79 31.71 -7.57
C TYR A 151 -4.67 32.41 -6.80
N LYS A 152 -4.02 33.39 -7.46
CA LYS A 152 -3.10 34.33 -6.85
C LYS A 152 -3.43 35.73 -7.39
N ASP A 153 -3.62 36.68 -6.51
CA ASP A 153 -4.00 38.06 -6.86
C ASP A 153 -5.22 38.14 -7.80
N GLY A 154 -6.21 37.27 -7.58
CA GLY A 154 -7.43 37.18 -8.37
C GLY A 154 -7.30 36.55 -9.75
N LYS A 155 -6.13 36.00 -10.09
CA LYS A 155 -5.84 35.36 -11.39
C LYS A 155 -5.44 33.89 -11.22
N PRO A 156 -5.77 33.00 -12.19
CA PRO A 156 -5.25 31.65 -12.21
C PRO A 156 -3.71 31.64 -12.24
N TRP A 157 -3.10 30.91 -11.31
CA TRP A 157 -1.65 30.76 -11.22
C TRP A 157 -1.25 29.29 -11.38
N TYR A 158 -0.59 28.99 -12.48
CA TYR A 158 -0.10 27.66 -12.86
C TYR A 158 1.32 27.46 -12.30
N PHE A 159 1.43 27.38 -11.00
CA PHE A 159 2.70 27.44 -10.27
C PHE A 159 3.71 26.35 -10.61
N LEU A 160 3.26 25.12 -11.00
CA LEU A 160 4.18 24.07 -11.44
C LEU A 160 4.79 24.39 -12.81
N GLU A 161 3.98 24.91 -13.73
CA GLU A 161 4.48 25.29 -15.06
C GLU A 161 5.46 26.46 -15.00
N GLU A 162 5.18 27.44 -14.12
CA GLU A 162 6.02 28.60 -13.92
C GLU A 162 7.37 28.24 -13.27
N LYS A 163 7.33 27.46 -12.18
CA LYS A 163 8.53 27.09 -11.42
C LYS A 163 9.39 26.01 -12.10
N TYR A 164 8.77 25.14 -12.86
CA TYR A 164 9.43 23.97 -13.49
C TYR A 164 9.10 23.84 -14.97
N PRO A 165 9.50 24.79 -15.82
CA PRO A 165 9.06 24.86 -17.22
C PRO A 165 9.46 23.63 -18.05
N ALA A 166 10.53 22.91 -17.67
CA ALA A 166 10.96 21.69 -18.37
C ALA A 166 10.00 20.49 -18.19
N TYR A 167 9.33 20.40 -17.04
CA TYR A 167 8.43 19.31 -16.69
C TYR A 167 6.97 19.75 -16.57
N GLY A 168 6.71 20.99 -16.19
CA GLY A 168 5.39 21.53 -15.92
C GLY A 168 4.63 20.67 -14.92
N ASN A 169 3.45 20.22 -15.29
CA ASN A 169 2.61 19.34 -14.43
C ASN A 169 3.15 17.90 -14.30
N LEU A 170 4.20 17.51 -15.04
CA LEU A 170 4.84 16.19 -14.98
C LEU A 170 6.06 16.16 -14.06
N VAL A 171 6.26 17.14 -13.20
CA VAL A 171 7.28 17.07 -12.15
C VAL A 171 7.11 15.80 -11.30
N PRO A 172 8.20 15.25 -10.73
CA PRO A 172 8.16 14.13 -9.79
C PRO A 172 7.16 14.34 -8.65
N ARG A 173 6.66 13.26 -8.08
CA ARG A 173 5.62 13.29 -7.02
C ARG A 173 6.03 14.12 -5.81
N ASP A 174 7.26 13.98 -5.36
CA ASP A 174 7.81 14.71 -4.22
C ASP A 174 7.86 16.23 -4.46
N ILE A 175 8.22 16.63 -5.66
CA ILE A 175 8.22 18.06 -6.05
C ILE A 175 6.79 18.60 -6.09
N ALA A 176 5.87 17.94 -6.81
CA ALA A 176 4.48 18.35 -6.86
C ALA A 176 3.84 18.44 -5.47
N THR A 177 4.11 17.46 -4.62
CA THR A 177 3.63 17.42 -3.23
C THR A 177 4.09 18.62 -2.43
N ARG A 178 5.40 18.91 -2.43
CA ARG A 178 5.96 20.05 -1.69
C ARG A 178 5.43 21.37 -2.19
N GLU A 179 5.30 21.52 -3.50
CA GLU A 179 4.76 22.76 -4.08
C GLU A 179 3.28 22.97 -3.74
N ILE A 180 2.45 21.95 -3.84
CA ILE A 180 1.03 22.06 -3.47
C ILE A 180 0.90 22.33 -1.96
N PHE A 181 1.68 21.66 -1.13
CA PHE A 181 1.70 21.91 0.31
C PHE A 181 2.12 23.35 0.62
N ASP A 182 3.20 23.83 0.01
CA ASP A 182 3.68 25.19 0.21
C ASP A 182 2.62 26.23 -0.18
N VAL A 183 2.00 26.07 -1.35
CA VAL A 183 0.94 26.94 -1.86
C VAL A 183 -0.26 26.98 -0.91
N CYS A 184 -0.73 25.84 -0.43
CA CYS A 184 -1.91 25.77 0.43
C CYS A 184 -1.62 26.16 1.87
N VAL A 185 -0.57 25.61 2.46
CA VAL A 185 -0.33 25.69 3.91
C VAL A 185 0.49 26.93 4.29
N ASN A 186 1.60 27.20 3.57
CA ASN A 186 2.50 28.30 3.91
C ASN A 186 2.00 29.61 3.31
N GLN A 187 1.68 29.61 2.01
CA GLN A 187 1.23 30.82 1.29
C GLN A 187 -0.26 31.13 1.50
N LYS A 188 -1.07 30.17 2.04
CA LYS A 188 -2.52 30.32 2.25
C LYS A 188 -3.31 30.61 0.98
N LEU A 189 -2.84 30.08 -0.18
CA LEU A 189 -3.46 30.26 -1.49
C LEU A 189 -4.34 29.05 -1.89
N GLY A 190 -4.78 28.25 -0.93
CA GLY A 190 -5.72 27.18 -1.17
C GLY A 190 -7.12 27.67 -1.55
N ILE A 191 -7.90 26.84 -2.23
CA ILE A 191 -9.23 27.17 -2.74
C ILE A 191 -10.18 27.51 -1.59
N ASN A 192 -10.77 28.70 -1.60
CA ASN A 192 -11.73 29.17 -0.57
C ASN A 192 -11.16 29.11 0.87
N GLY A 193 -9.85 29.19 1.04
CA GLY A 193 -9.18 29.09 2.33
C GLY A 193 -8.97 27.63 2.82
N GLU A 194 -9.35 26.65 2.03
CA GLU A 194 -9.12 25.23 2.32
C GLU A 194 -7.79 24.76 1.71
N ASN A 195 -7.21 23.71 2.28
CA ASN A 195 -5.96 23.13 1.77
C ASN A 195 -6.25 22.26 0.52
N MET A 196 -6.58 22.90 -0.60
CA MET A 196 -6.81 22.26 -1.89
C MET A 196 -6.35 23.16 -3.03
N VAL A 197 -5.98 22.55 -4.16
CA VAL A 197 -5.72 23.23 -5.44
C VAL A 197 -6.54 22.57 -6.55
N TYR A 198 -6.63 23.21 -7.68
CA TYR A 198 -7.28 22.66 -8.86
C TYR A 198 -6.37 21.75 -9.66
N LEU A 199 -6.95 20.65 -10.17
CA LEU A 199 -6.41 19.82 -11.25
C LEU A 199 -7.42 19.88 -12.40
N ASP A 200 -7.06 20.54 -13.47
CA ASP A 200 -7.97 20.97 -14.54
C ASP A 200 -7.75 20.15 -15.81
N LEU A 201 -8.81 19.51 -16.29
CA LEU A 201 -8.90 18.81 -17.57
C LEU A 201 -9.90 19.49 -18.52
N SER A 202 -10.67 20.51 -18.08
CA SER A 202 -11.79 21.10 -18.82
C SER A 202 -11.37 21.80 -20.13
N HIS A 203 -10.08 22.07 -20.30
CA HIS A 203 -9.49 22.62 -21.51
C HIS A 203 -9.24 21.58 -22.61
N LYS A 204 -9.48 20.28 -22.33
CA LYS A 204 -9.30 19.17 -23.26
C LYS A 204 -10.60 18.81 -23.96
N ASP A 205 -10.51 18.15 -25.10
CA ASP A 205 -11.66 17.61 -25.79
C ASP A 205 -12.35 16.52 -24.93
N PRO A 206 -13.66 16.63 -24.63
CA PRO A 206 -14.37 15.68 -23.79
C PRO A 206 -14.35 14.24 -24.32
N HIS A 207 -14.42 14.07 -25.65
CA HIS A 207 -14.40 12.74 -26.27
C HIS A 207 -13.02 12.08 -26.13
N GLU A 208 -11.95 12.86 -26.29
CA GLU A 208 -10.58 12.37 -26.03
C GLU A 208 -10.41 11.97 -24.55
N LEU A 209 -10.98 12.74 -23.62
CA LEU A 209 -10.96 12.43 -22.20
C LEU A 209 -11.71 11.14 -21.88
N ASP A 210 -12.86 10.90 -22.48
CA ASP A 210 -13.63 9.67 -22.28
C ASP A 210 -12.83 8.43 -22.73
N ILE A 211 -12.15 8.52 -23.87
CA ILE A 211 -11.32 7.42 -24.36
C ILE A 211 -10.12 7.16 -23.46
N LYS A 212 -9.41 8.22 -23.03
CA LYS A 212 -8.15 8.09 -22.31
C LYS A 212 -8.31 7.95 -20.80
N LEU A 213 -9.28 8.63 -20.22
CA LEU A 213 -9.44 8.81 -18.77
C LEU A 213 -10.85 8.46 -18.25
N GLY A 214 -11.75 7.95 -19.07
CA GLY A 214 -13.18 7.77 -18.74
C GLY A 214 -13.42 7.13 -17.38
N GLY A 215 -12.79 5.99 -17.09
CA GLY A 215 -12.92 5.34 -15.79
C GLY A 215 -12.31 6.11 -14.61
N ILE A 216 -11.32 6.98 -14.85
CA ILE A 216 -10.73 7.87 -13.83
C ILE A 216 -11.70 9.04 -13.55
N ILE A 217 -12.29 9.61 -14.58
CA ILE A 217 -13.30 10.66 -14.50
C ILE A 217 -14.52 10.16 -13.75
N GLU A 218 -15.00 8.96 -14.08
CA GLU A 218 -16.13 8.32 -13.41
C GLU A 218 -15.91 8.15 -11.90
N ILE A 219 -14.69 7.82 -11.48
CA ILE A 219 -14.34 7.74 -10.04
C ILE A 219 -14.54 9.11 -9.38
N TYR A 220 -14.07 10.19 -9.98
CA TYR A 220 -14.23 11.53 -9.42
C TYR A 220 -15.71 11.94 -9.36
N GLU A 221 -16.47 11.72 -10.45
CA GLU A 221 -17.90 11.99 -10.50
C GLU A 221 -18.67 11.25 -9.39
N LYS A 222 -18.33 9.98 -9.14
CA LYS A 222 -19.00 9.18 -8.08
C LYS A 222 -18.70 9.68 -6.68
N PHE A 223 -17.51 10.18 -6.41
CA PHE A 223 -17.11 10.59 -5.05
C PHE A 223 -17.37 12.06 -4.76
N VAL A 224 -17.32 12.93 -5.75
CA VAL A 224 -17.44 14.39 -5.60
C VAL A 224 -18.72 14.94 -6.18
N GLY A 225 -19.24 14.33 -7.27
CA GLY A 225 -20.45 14.76 -7.96
C GLY A 225 -20.19 15.74 -9.12
N ASP A 226 -18.97 16.27 -9.25
CA ASP A 226 -18.61 17.21 -10.32
C ASP A 226 -18.05 16.46 -11.55
N ASP A 227 -18.36 16.95 -12.77
CA ASP A 227 -17.83 16.41 -14.02
C ASP A 227 -16.48 17.07 -14.38
N PRO A 228 -15.35 16.32 -14.31
CA PRO A 228 -14.02 16.86 -14.61
C PRO A 228 -13.81 17.35 -16.04
N ARG A 229 -14.69 17.00 -16.97
CA ARG A 229 -14.68 17.53 -18.35
C ARG A 229 -15.18 18.97 -18.42
N LYS A 230 -15.89 19.44 -17.37
CA LYS A 230 -16.51 20.77 -17.31
C LYS A 230 -15.95 21.64 -16.20
N LEU A 231 -15.58 21.03 -15.05
CA LEU A 231 -15.11 21.73 -13.86
C LEU A 231 -13.77 21.17 -13.40
N PRO A 232 -12.84 22.01 -12.94
CA PRO A 232 -11.58 21.54 -12.36
C PRO A 232 -11.81 20.68 -11.12
N MET A 233 -11.08 19.58 -11.03
CA MET A 233 -11.06 18.72 -9.84
C MET A 233 -10.33 19.43 -8.69
N LYS A 234 -10.77 19.18 -7.46
CA LYS A 234 -10.12 19.65 -6.22
C LYS A 234 -9.25 18.55 -5.66
N ILE A 235 -7.98 18.84 -5.41
CA ILE A 235 -7.00 17.86 -4.95
C ILE A 235 -6.11 18.42 -3.85
N PHE A 236 -5.57 17.51 -3.01
CA PHE A 236 -4.53 17.82 -2.02
C PHE A 236 -3.60 16.60 -1.84
N PRO A 237 -2.32 16.81 -1.44
CA PRO A 237 -1.42 15.71 -1.15
C PRO A 237 -1.90 14.80 -0.02
N ALA A 238 -1.67 13.48 -0.16
CA ALA A 238 -2.02 12.51 0.87
C ALA A 238 -0.99 11.38 0.96
N VAL A 239 -0.89 10.80 2.15
CA VAL A 239 -0.13 9.58 2.40
C VAL A 239 -0.60 8.48 1.43
N HIS A 240 0.34 7.82 0.77
CA HIS A 240 0.01 6.94 -0.34
C HIS A 240 0.75 5.59 -0.34
N TYR A 241 2.05 5.57 -0.02
CA TYR A 241 2.86 4.37 -0.12
C TYR A 241 4.00 4.36 0.89
N SER A 242 4.20 3.23 1.58
CA SER A 242 5.33 3.02 2.47
C SER A 242 6.49 2.41 1.68
N MET A 243 7.62 3.14 1.55
CA MET A 243 8.85 2.59 0.97
C MET A 243 9.65 1.80 1.98
N GLY A 244 9.46 2.06 3.28
CA GLY A 244 9.99 1.26 4.37
C GLY A 244 9.10 0.07 4.69
N GLY A 245 9.64 -0.90 5.41
CA GLY A 245 8.96 -2.14 5.79
C GLY A 245 9.89 -3.12 6.48
N LEU A 246 9.48 -4.37 6.60
CA LEU A 246 10.31 -5.45 7.11
C LEU A 246 11.58 -5.59 6.26
N TRP A 247 12.73 -5.65 6.92
CA TRP A 247 13.98 -5.90 6.24
C TRP A 247 13.97 -7.30 5.62
N VAL A 248 14.47 -7.42 4.41
CA VAL A 248 14.64 -8.69 3.68
C VAL A 248 15.96 -8.70 2.93
N ASP A 249 16.51 -9.88 2.76
CA ASP A 249 17.67 -10.09 1.89
C ASP A 249 17.26 -10.17 0.40
N TYR A 250 18.20 -10.52 -0.48
CA TYR A 250 17.93 -10.67 -1.91
C TYR A 250 17.02 -11.85 -2.27
N ASP A 251 16.85 -12.82 -1.36
CA ASP A 251 15.95 -13.95 -1.49
C ASP A 251 14.55 -13.65 -0.88
N GLN A 252 14.31 -12.42 -0.41
CA GLN A 252 13.11 -11.95 0.28
C GLN A 252 12.88 -12.61 1.65
N MET A 253 13.93 -13.15 2.30
CA MET A 253 13.85 -13.67 3.65
C MET A 253 14.27 -12.60 4.67
N THR A 254 13.55 -12.52 5.79
CA THR A 254 13.91 -11.66 6.93
C THR A 254 15.10 -12.27 7.71
N GLU A 255 15.54 -11.59 8.79
CA GLU A 255 16.54 -12.18 9.71
C GLU A 255 15.99 -13.39 10.49
N ILE A 256 14.67 -13.56 10.55
CA ILE A 256 14.04 -14.75 11.13
C ILE A 256 14.03 -15.84 10.04
N PRO A 257 14.80 -16.93 10.19
CA PRO A 257 14.83 -17.98 9.18
C PRO A 257 13.45 -18.58 8.94
N GLY A 258 13.07 -18.78 7.68
CA GLY A 258 11.76 -19.28 7.30
C GLY A 258 10.64 -18.24 7.24
N LEU A 259 10.92 -16.98 7.62
CA LEU A 259 9.99 -15.87 7.49
C LEU A 259 10.43 -14.96 6.33
N PHE A 260 9.59 -14.86 5.32
CA PHE A 260 9.76 -14.04 4.11
C PHE A 260 8.79 -12.87 4.14
N ALA A 261 9.12 -11.78 3.42
CA ALA A 261 8.18 -10.69 3.18
C ALA A 261 8.25 -10.23 1.72
N ALA A 262 7.12 -9.80 1.17
CA ALA A 262 7.03 -9.33 -0.21
C ALA A 262 5.97 -8.24 -0.38
N GLY A 263 6.19 -7.32 -1.30
CA GLY A 263 5.30 -6.22 -1.62
C GLY A 263 5.48 -5.02 -0.67
N GLU A 264 4.41 -4.27 -0.40
CA GLU A 264 4.52 -3.02 0.38
C GLU A 264 4.79 -3.24 1.88
N CYS A 265 4.79 -4.48 2.38
CA CYS A 265 5.20 -4.77 3.74
C CYS A 265 6.72 -4.93 3.91
N ASP A 266 7.47 -5.10 2.82
CA ASP A 266 8.94 -5.10 2.83
C ASP A 266 9.53 -3.72 2.54
N TYR A 267 10.81 -3.48 2.90
CA TYR A 267 11.48 -2.20 2.72
C TYR A 267 12.01 -1.95 1.31
N SER A 268 11.93 -2.90 0.52
CA SER A 268 12.62 -3.28 -0.68
C SER A 268 13.24 -2.20 -1.58
N GLN A 269 12.64 -1.85 -2.68
CA GLN A 269 13.42 -1.50 -3.89
C GLN A 269 13.35 -0.02 -4.25
N HIS A 270 12.71 0.80 -3.41
CA HIS A 270 12.34 2.16 -3.81
C HIS A 270 13.21 3.26 -3.20
N GLY A 271 13.95 2.97 -2.13
CA GLY A 271 14.68 4.00 -1.38
C GLY A 271 13.73 5.10 -0.92
N ALA A 272 14.20 6.34 -0.97
CA ALA A 272 13.45 7.49 -0.46
C ALA A 272 12.32 8.00 -1.40
N ASN A 273 12.24 7.53 -2.64
CA ASN A 273 11.26 8.07 -3.61
C ASN A 273 10.87 7.03 -4.67
N ARG A 274 9.70 6.44 -4.52
CA ARG A 274 9.16 5.48 -5.48
C ARG A 274 8.69 6.17 -6.77
N LEU A 275 9.11 5.65 -7.90
CA LEU A 275 8.61 6.09 -9.20
C LEU A 275 7.16 5.63 -9.42
N GLY A 276 6.38 6.44 -10.13
CA GLY A 276 5.00 6.11 -10.49
C GLY A 276 4.90 4.74 -11.19
N ALA A 277 3.86 3.96 -10.86
CA ALA A 277 3.57 2.60 -11.31
C ALA A 277 4.51 1.49 -10.80
N ASN A 278 5.61 1.80 -10.12
CA ASN A 278 6.56 0.78 -9.66
C ASN A 278 6.08 -0.04 -8.45
N SER A 279 5.02 0.37 -7.74
CA SER A 279 4.50 -0.40 -6.60
C SER A 279 3.96 -1.77 -6.99
N LEU A 280 3.15 -1.85 -8.05
CA LEU A 280 2.63 -3.13 -8.55
C LEU A 280 3.75 -3.98 -9.11
N LEU A 281 4.72 -3.38 -9.79
CA LEU A 281 5.88 -4.08 -10.33
C LEU A 281 6.73 -4.70 -9.20
N SER A 282 7.00 -3.95 -8.13
CA SER A 282 7.76 -4.47 -6.98
C SER A 282 7.00 -5.56 -6.22
N ALA A 283 5.68 -5.42 -6.05
CA ALA A 283 4.87 -6.46 -5.42
C ALA A 283 4.90 -7.79 -6.20
N ILE A 284 4.75 -7.71 -7.53
CA ILE A 284 4.85 -8.89 -8.41
C ILE A 284 6.25 -9.49 -8.35
N TYR A 285 7.29 -8.66 -8.46
CA TYR A 285 8.68 -9.10 -8.40
C TYR A 285 9.00 -9.75 -7.06
N GLY A 286 8.61 -9.13 -5.94
CA GLY A 286 8.81 -9.67 -4.60
C GLY A 286 8.17 -11.07 -4.45
N GLY A 287 6.95 -11.25 -4.93
CA GLY A 287 6.30 -12.56 -4.94
C GLY A 287 7.00 -13.60 -5.83
N MET A 288 7.48 -13.17 -7.02
CA MET A 288 8.24 -14.04 -7.93
C MET A 288 9.60 -14.47 -7.37
N VAL A 289 10.16 -13.69 -6.45
CA VAL A 289 11.42 -14.03 -5.77
C VAL A 289 11.16 -14.83 -4.50
N ALA A 290 10.24 -14.40 -3.66
CA ALA A 290 9.93 -15.03 -2.37
C ALA A 290 9.43 -16.48 -2.54
N GLY A 291 8.50 -16.73 -3.47
CA GLY A 291 7.94 -18.06 -3.67
C GLY A 291 8.96 -19.15 -3.99
N PRO A 292 9.77 -19.02 -5.05
CA PRO A 292 10.81 -20.00 -5.37
C PRO A 292 11.87 -20.16 -4.28
N ASN A 293 12.23 -19.06 -3.58
CA ASN A 293 13.22 -19.11 -2.51
C ASN A 293 12.66 -19.76 -1.23
N ALA A 294 11.38 -19.56 -0.92
CA ALA A 294 10.69 -20.32 0.13
C ALA A 294 10.72 -21.83 -0.18
N VAL A 295 10.43 -22.24 -1.42
CA VAL A 295 10.53 -23.65 -1.85
C VAL A 295 11.96 -24.17 -1.73
N LYS A 296 12.97 -23.39 -2.11
CA LYS A 296 14.38 -23.75 -1.97
C LYS A 296 14.75 -23.92 -0.49
N TYR A 297 14.30 -23.01 0.37
CA TYR A 297 14.49 -23.07 1.80
C TYR A 297 13.88 -24.35 2.40
N ILE A 298 12.62 -24.65 2.08
CA ILE A 298 11.91 -25.86 2.54
C ILE A 298 12.68 -27.14 2.15
N LYS A 299 13.18 -27.21 0.92
CA LYS A 299 13.96 -28.38 0.46
C LYS A 299 15.29 -28.57 1.20
N GLY A 300 15.79 -27.52 1.84
CA GLY A 300 17.02 -27.57 2.64
C GLY A 300 16.79 -27.92 4.12
N LEU A 301 15.55 -27.98 4.57
CA LEU A 301 15.23 -28.26 5.97
C LEU A 301 15.58 -29.70 6.36
N LYS A 302 16.14 -29.83 7.56
CA LYS A 302 16.40 -31.15 8.19
C LYS A 302 15.20 -31.66 9.00
N LYS A 303 14.36 -30.72 9.50
CA LYS A 303 13.15 -30.99 10.25
C LYS A 303 12.04 -30.07 9.71
N HIS A 304 10.91 -30.64 9.40
CA HIS A 304 9.73 -29.94 8.98
C HIS A 304 8.87 -29.51 10.17
N ALA A 305 7.97 -28.56 9.99
CA ALA A 305 7.10 -28.09 11.05
C ALA A 305 6.20 -29.20 11.62
N GLU A 306 5.83 -30.19 10.80
CA GLU A 306 5.06 -31.37 11.22
C GLU A 306 5.84 -32.32 12.14
N ASP A 307 7.17 -32.34 12.08
CA ASP A 307 8.05 -33.18 12.89
C ASP A 307 8.30 -32.57 14.29
N LEU A 308 7.88 -31.31 14.52
CA LEU A 308 8.14 -30.61 15.75
C LEU A 308 7.11 -30.92 16.84
N PRO A 309 7.52 -30.87 18.13
CA PRO A 309 6.60 -31.07 19.25
C PRO A 309 5.43 -30.10 19.24
N GLU A 310 4.24 -30.59 19.61
CA GLU A 310 3.02 -29.77 19.74
C GLU A 310 3.19 -28.59 20.71
N GLU A 311 4.05 -28.76 21.71
CA GLU A 311 4.32 -27.75 22.74
C GLU A 311 4.80 -26.41 22.19
N ILE A 312 5.53 -26.39 21.08
CA ILE A 312 6.01 -25.15 20.44
C ILE A 312 4.80 -24.31 19.96
N PHE A 313 3.80 -24.97 19.38
CA PHE A 313 2.60 -24.34 18.83
C PHE A 313 1.60 -23.99 19.91
N SER A 314 1.31 -24.91 20.82
CA SER A 314 0.37 -24.69 21.93
C SER A 314 0.85 -23.64 22.93
N ARG A 315 2.15 -23.54 23.18
CA ARG A 315 2.76 -22.46 23.96
C ARG A 315 2.42 -21.10 23.37
N ARG A 316 2.61 -20.93 22.05
CA ARG A 316 2.36 -19.66 21.39
C ARG A 316 0.87 -19.29 21.35
N VAL A 317 -0.03 -20.27 21.15
CA VAL A 317 -1.47 -20.08 21.28
C VAL A 317 -1.85 -19.61 22.67
N LYS A 318 -1.32 -20.27 23.71
CA LYS A 318 -1.59 -19.93 25.10
C LYS A 318 -1.11 -18.51 25.45
N GLU A 319 0.06 -18.09 24.98
CA GLU A 319 0.56 -16.73 25.15
C GLU A 319 -0.41 -15.68 24.61
N GLU A 320 -0.99 -15.91 23.44
CA GLU A 320 -1.97 -14.98 22.88
C GLU A 320 -3.31 -15.03 23.62
N GLN A 321 -3.76 -16.19 24.06
CA GLN A 321 -4.96 -16.31 24.90
C GLN A 321 -4.81 -15.56 26.22
N GLU A 322 -3.68 -15.72 26.91
CA GLU A 322 -3.39 -15.03 28.17
C GLU A 322 -3.32 -13.50 27.98
N LYS A 323 -2.77 -13.05 26.84
CA LYS A 323 -2.72 -11.63 26.47
C LYS A 323 -4.14 -11.06 26.27
N TRP A 324 -5.00 -11.76 25.54
CA TRP A 324 -6.39 -11.38 25.36
C TRP A 324 -7.18 -11.37 26.67
N GLU A 325 -7.02 -12.38 27.51
CA GLU A 325 -7.63 -12.40 28.83
C GLU A 325 -7.17 -11.24 29.71
N ALA A 326 -5.92 -10.84 29.61
CA ALA A 326 -5.39 -9.69 30.35
C ALA A 326 -6.02 -8.37 29.85
N ILE A 327 -6.16 -8.20 28.53
CA ILE A 327 -6.80 -7.04 27.93
C ILE A 327 -8.28 -6.94 28.35
N LEU A 328 -9.01 -8.03 28.31
CA LEU A 328 -10.42 -8.07 28.68
C LEU A 328 -10.66 -7.78 30.18
N LYS A 329 -9.65 -7.92 31.02
CA LYS A 329 -9.72 -7.61 32.46
C LYS A 329 -9.31 -6.16 32.79
N MET A 330 -8.88 -5.39 31.79
CA MET A 330 -8.56 -3.98 31.98
C MET A 330 -9.82 -3.17 32.27
N ASP A 331 -9.80 -2.38 33.32
CA ASP A 331 -10.91 -1.55 33.80
C ASP A 331 -10.56 -0.04 33.79
N GLY A 332 -9.69 0.37 32.91
CA GLY A 332 -9.29 1.76 32.73
C GLY A 332 -10.48 2.68 32.39
N THR A 333 -10.37 3.93 32.83
CA THR A 333 -11.41 4.96 32.56
C THR A 333 -11.22 5.68 31.22
N GLU A 334 -10.09 5.48 30.56
CA GLU A 334 -9.75 6.07 29.27
C GLU A 334 -9.70 4.99 28.18
N ASN A 335 -10.38 5.24 27.07
CA ASN A 335 -10.24 4.44 25.86
C ASN A 335 -8.97 4.87 25.12
N ALA A 336 -8.14 3.92 24.73
CA ALA A 336 -6.94 4.19 23.96
C ALA A 336 -7.27 4.58 22.50
#